data_0c3f75d29d24f111fb88dee37c3246ab
#
_entry.id   0c3f75d29d24f111fb88dee37c3246ab
#
_cell.length_a   1.000
_cell.length_b   1.000
_cell.length_c   1.000
_cell.angle_alpha   90.00
_cell.angle_beta   90.00
_cell.angle_gamma   90.00
#
_symmetry.space_group_name_H-M   'P 1'
#
loop_
_entity.id
_entity.type
_entity.pdbx_description
1 polymer ?
#
loop_
_entity_poly.entity_id
_entity_poly.type
_entity_poly.pdbx_seq_one_letter_code
_entity_poly.pdbx_strand_id
1 'polypeptide(L)'
;NTAVEEALYLSNIARHVTVVHRRDKFRAEAILVDKLDEKVAAGKATVLWDHVLDEVLGDKSGVTGMRVKHAKTGATTDQQLQGVFIAIGHRPNTEIFAGQLEMKNGYIITKCGLDGGATATSAPGVFAAGDVQDHVYRQAVTSAGSGCMAALDAQKYLESLAP
;
A
#
# COMPACT_ATOMS: atom_id res chain seq x y z
N ASN A 1 -2.96 -8.91 -6.12
CA ASN A 1 -4.42 -8.70 -6.06
C ASN A 1 -4.78 -7.21 -6.05
N THR A 2 -4.25 -6.40 -5.10
CA THR A 2 -4.65 -5.00 -4.85
C THR A 2 -4.79 -4.16 -6.11
N ALA A 3 -3.79 -4.15 -7.00
CA ALA A 3 -3.87 -3.36 -8.24
C ALA A 3 -5.05 -3.76 -9.16
N VAL A 4 -5.36 -5.06 -9.22
CA VAL A 4 -6.48 -5.56 -10.03
C VAL A 4 -7.81 -5.23 -9.35
N GLU A 5 -7.92 -5.39 -8.04
CA GLU A 5 -9.10 -5.01 -7.25
C GLU A 5 -9.41 -3.52 -7.39
N GLU A 6 -8.39 -2.66 -7.25
CA GLU A 6 -8.54 -1.21 -7.44
C GLU A 6 -8.93 -0.86 -8.89
N ALA A 7 -8.34 -1.51 -9.89
CA ALA A 7 -8.71 -1.31 -11.28
C ALA A 7 -10.17 -1.69 -11.56
N LEU A 8 -10.65 -2.80 -10.98
CA LEU A 8 -12.04 -3.22 -11.06
C LEU A 8 -12.97 -2.20 -10.40
N TYR A 9 -12.62 -1.71 -9.21
CA TYR A 9 -13.40 -0.67 -8.53
C TYR A 9 -13.45 0.61 -9.37
N LEU A 10 -12.28 1.11 -9.81
CA LEU A 10 -12.17 2.32 -10.62
C LEU A 10 -12.93 2.21 -11.94
N SER A 11 -12.98 1.02 -12.56
CA SER A 11 -13.71 0.81 -13.81
C SER A 11 -15.23 1.05 -13.71
N ASN A 12 -15.78 1.09 -12.49
CA ASN A 12 -17.19 1.38 -12.26
C ASN A 12 -17.48 2.90 -12.13
N ILE A 13 -16.47 3.70 -11.77
CA ILE A 13 -16.63 5.14 -11.51
C ILE A 13 -15.90 6.02 -12.53
N ALA A 14 -14.82 5.53 -13.13
CA ALA A 14 -14.10 6.23 -14.19
C ALA A 14 -14.66 5.87 -15.58
N ARG A 15 -14.44 6.77 -16.55
CA ARG A 15 -14.79 6.50 -17.95
C ARG A 15 -13.98 5.34 -18.52
N HIS A 16 -12.69 5.33 -18.21
CA HIS A 16 -11.73 4.33 -18.65
C HIS A 16 -10.60 4.20 -17.64
N VAL A 17 -10.05 2.98 -17.49
CA VAL A 17 -8.93 2.68 -16.59
C VAL A 17 -7.80 2.06 -17.40
N THR A 18 -6.60 2.62 -17.30
CA THR A 18 -5.38 2.02 -17.86
C THR A 18 -4.58 1.36 -16.75
N VAL A 19 -4.43 0.05 -16.81
CA VAL A 19 -3.61 -0.72 -15.87
C VAL A 19 -2.21 -0.85 -16.45
N VAL A 20 -1.20 -0.33 -15.76
CA VAL A 20 0.21 -0.46 -16.16
C VAL A 20 0.85 -1.60 -15.39
N HIS A 21 1.35 -2.60 -16.09
CA HIS A 21 1.95 -3.78 -15.46
C HIS A 21 3.34 -4.08 -16.05
N ARG A 22 4.33 -4.24 -15.15
CA ARG A 22 5.76 -4.40 -15.52
C ARG A 22 6.12 -5.73 -16.17
N ARG A 23 5.19 -6.69 -16.24
CA ARG A 23 5.36 -8.03 -16.83
C ARG A 23 4.24 -8.31 -17.82
N ASP A 24 4.30 -9.46 -18.46
CA ASP A 24 3.35 -9.96 -19.45
C ASP A 24 2.15 -10.71 -18.86
N LYS A 25 2.09 -10.85 -17.51
CA LYS A 25 0.97 -11.51 -16.79
C LYS A 25 0.81 -11.02 -15.38
N PHE A 26 -0.42 -11.03 -14.88
CA PHE A 26 -0.72 -10.75 -13.47
C PHE A 26 -0.31 -11.91 -12.56
N ARG A 27 -0.09 -11.56 -11.28
CA ARG A 27 0.05 -12.51 -10.16
C ARG A 27 -1.18 -12.54 -9.26
N ALA A 28 -2.27 -11.90 -9.72
CA ALA A 28 -3.54 -11.87 -9.01
C ALA A 28 -4.26 -13.21 -9.11
N GLU A 29 -5.27 -13.40 -8.28
CA GLU A 29 -6.17 -14.54 -8.34
C GLU A 29 -6.89 -14.60 -9.69
N ALA A 30 -7.10 -15.81 -10.22
CA ALA A 30 -7.68 -16.01 -11.56
C ALA A 30 -9.03 -15.32 -11.70
N ILE A 31 -9.89 -15.41 -10.70
CA ILE A 31 -11.22 -14.79 -10.73
C ILE A 31 -11.16 -13.25 -10.85
N LEU A 32 -10.13 -12.60 -10.30
CA LEU A 32 -9.94 -11.16 -10.43
C LEU A 32 -9.44 -10.79 -11.83
N VAL A 33 -8.56 -11.63 -12.40
CA VAL A 33 -8.06 -11.45 -13.77
C VAL A 33 -9.19 -11.60 -14.75
N ASP A 34 -10.01 -12.67 -14.65
CA ASP A 34 -11.17 -12.91 -15.50
C ASP A 34 -12.13 -11.71 -15.52
N LYS A 35 -12.44 -11.16 -14.33
CA LYS A 35 -13.26 -9.94 -14.22
C LYS A 35 -12.63 -8.71 -14.87
N LEU A 36 -11.30 -8.57 -14.78
CA LEU A 36 -10.61 -7.48 -15.46
C LEU A 36 -10.65 -7.65 -16.97
N ASP A 37 -10.48 -8.87 -17.45
CA ASP A 37 -10.56 -9.19 -18.89
C ASP A 37 -11.97 -8.91 -19.46
N GLU A 38 -13.03 -9.15 -18.68
CA GLU A 38 -14.39 -8.72 -19.05
C GLU A 38 -14.47 -7.18 -19.18
N LYS A 39 -13.84 -6.41 -18.28
CA LYS A 39 -13.79 -4.94 -18.38
C LYS A 39 -12.98 -4.47 -19.58
N VAL A 40 -11.91 -5.18 -19.93
CA VAL A 40 -11.11 -4.92 -21.14
C VAL A 40 -11.94 -5.19 -22.40
N ALA A 41 -12.62 -6.33 -22.45
CA ALA A 41 -13.51 -6.69 -23.56
C ALA A 41 -14.67 -5.68 -23.74
N ALA A 42 -15.18 -5.13 -22.64
CA ALA A 42 -16.20 -4.09 -22.64
C ALA A 42 -15.66 -2.66 -22.96
N GLY A 43 -14.36 -2.50 -23.22
CA GLY A 43 -13.73 -1.21 -23.50
C GLY A 43 -13.62 -0.28 -22.29
N LYS A 44 -13.86 -0.78 -21.08
CA LYS A 44 -13.77 -0.02 -19.83
C LYS A 44 -12.36 0.03 -19.25
N ALA A 45 -11.52 -0.91 -19.63
CA ALA A 45 -10.13 -0.97 -19.19
C ALA A 45 -9.18 -1.30 -20.34
N THR A 46 -7.91 -0.96 -20.18
CA THR A 46 -6.79 -1.37 -21.04
C THR A 46 -5.63 -1.80 -20.15
N VAL A 47 -4.90 -2.84 -20.56
CA VAL A 47 -3.69 -3.27 -19.86
C VAL A 47 -2.47 -2.96 -20.72
N LEU A 48 -1.53 -2.19 -20.18
CA LEU A 48 -0.22 -1.96 -20.77
C LEU A 48 0.78 -2.93 -20.14
N TRP A 49 1.02 -4.02 -20.83
CA TRP A 49 1.99 -5.03 -20.41
C TRP A 49 3.43 -4.57 -20.66
N ASP A 50 4.36 -5.10 -19.86
CA ASP A 50 5.79 -4.76 -19.94
C ASP A 50 6.07 -3.25 -19.81
N HIS A 51 5.22 -2.51 -19.09
CA HIS A 51 5.42 -1.08 -18.84
C HIS A 51 5.54 -0.76 -17.35
N VAL A 52 6.28 0.28 -17.06
CA VAL A 52 6.39 0.90 -15.74
C VAL A 52 6.00 2.38 -15.82
N LEU A 53 5.55 2.93 -14.72
CA LEU A 53 5.39 4.38 -14.58
C LEU A 53 6.79 5.01 -14.57
N ASP A 54 7.02 5.98 -15.45
CA ASP A 54 8.24 6.78 -15.50
C ASP A 54 8.04 8.10 -14.76
N GLU A 55 6.96 8.82 -15.09
CA GLU A 55 6.64 10.12 -14.50
C GLU A 55 5.13 10.36 -14.44
N VAL A 56 4.65 11.03 -13.40
CA VAL A 56 3.29 11.57 -13.34
C VAL A 56 3.34 13.01 -13.85
N LEU A 57 2.58 13.31 -14.91
CA LEU A 57 2.54 14.62 -15.55
C LEU A 57 1.40 15.45 -14.95
N GLY A 58 1.66 16.72 -14.73
CA GLY A 58 0.65 17.63 -14.17
C GLY A 58 1.03 19.10 -14.30
N ASP A 59 0.08 19.94 -13.96
CA ASP A 59 0.24 21.38 -13.86
C ASP A 59 -0.43 21.93 -12.58
N LYS A 60 -0.66 23.23 -12.51
CA LYS A 60 -1.31 23.88 -11.36
C LYS A 60 -2.75 23.40 -11.12
N SER A 61 -3.40 22.77 -12.09
CA SER A 61 -4.76 22.22 -11.99
C SER A 61 -4.78 20.77 -11.47
N GLY A 62 -3.63 20.11 -11.41
CA GLY A 62 -3.49 18.74 -10.94
C GLY A 62 -2.85 17.80 -11.97
N VAL A 63 -3.19 16.50 -11.88
CA VAL A 63 -2.67 15.49 -12.80
C VAL A 63 -3.31 15.64 -14.18
N THR A 64 -2.47 15.73 -15.22
CA THR A 64 -2.90 15.81 -16.62
C THR A 64 -2.54 14.59 -17.44
N GLY A 65 -1.61 13.75 -16.93
CA GLY A 65 -1.16 12.57 -17.63
C GLY A 65 -0.15 11.74 -16.84
N MET A 66 0.35 10.73 -17.51
CA MET A 66 1.51 9.95 -17.06
C MET A 66 2.42 9.62 -18.23
N ARG A 67 3.71 9.53 -17.98
CA ARG A 67 4.68 8.91 -18.89
C ARG A 67 4.91 7.48 -18.46
N VAL A 68 4.71 6.55 -19.38
CA VAL A 68 5.04 5.14 -19.19
C VAL A 68 6.27 4.78 -20.00
N LYS A 69 7.07 3.86 -19.47
CA LYS A 69 8.28 3.35 -20.09
C LYS A 69 8.16 1.86 -20.31
N HIS A 70 8.40 1.41 -21.51
CA HIS A 70 8.44 -0.02 -21.83
C HIS A 70 9.67 -0.66 -21.20
N ALA A 71 9.48 -1.67 -20.34
CA ALA A 71 10.52 -2.25 -19.50
C ALA A 71 11.66 -2.92 -20.30
N LYS A 72 11.39 -3.44 -21.50
CA LYS A 72 12.38 -4.15 -22.31
C LYS A 72 13.08 -3.22 -23.32
N THR A 73 12.38 -2.28 -23.92
CA THR A 73 12.92 -1.42 -24.99
C THR A 73 13.38 -0.05 -24.49
N GLY A 74 12.90 0.37 -23.33
CA GLY A 74 13.14 1.71 -22.80
C GLY A 74 12.34 2.83 -23.47
N ALA A 75 11.52 2.51 -24.47
CA ALA A 75 10.68 3.49 -25.16
C ALA A 75 9.66 4.11 -24.19
N THR A 76 9.47 5.42 -24.27
CA THR A 76 8.51 6.14 -23.45
C THR A 76 7.32 6.62 -24.27
N THR A 77 6.14 6.67 -23.63
CA THR A 77 4.90 7.15 -24.23
C THR A 77 4.11 7.93 -23.17
N ASP A 78 3.59 9.09 -23.56
CA ASP A 78 2.74 9.89 -22.68
C ASP A 78 1.27 9.51 -22.88
N GLN A 79 0.55 9.35 -21.76
CA GLN A 79 -0.87 9.04 -21.69
C GLN A 79 -1.60 10.20 -21.03
N GLN A 80 -2.65 10.74 -21.67
CA GLN A 80 -3.51 11.76 -21.05
C GLN A 80 -4.52 11.10 -20.11
N LEU A 81 -4.59 11.57 -18.88
CA LEU A 81 -5.51 11.07 -17.84
C LEU A 81 -5.64 12.08 -16.70
N GLN A 82 -6.60 11.87 -15.82
CA GLN A 82 -6.95 12.79 -14.74
C GLN A 82 -6.53 12.31 -13.36
N GLY A 83 -6.02 11.07 -13.23
CA GLY A 83 -5.58 10.53 -11.95
C GLY A 83 -4.68 9.32 -12.12
N VAL A 84 -3.73 9.14 -11.21
CA VAL A 84 -2.81 7.99 -11.16
C VAL A 84 -2.89 7.37 -9.78
N PHE A 85 -3.13 6.05 -9.73
CA PHE A 85 -3.09 5.25 -8.51
C PHE A 85 -1.85 4.35 -8.52
N ILE A 86 -1.07 4.43 -7.47
CA ILE A 86 0.15 3.63 -7.31
C ILE A 86 -0.16 2.41 -6.44
N ALA A 87 -0.39 1.26 -7.06
CA ALA A 87 -0.78 0.01 -6.41
C ALA A 87 0.31 -1.07 -6.51
N ILE A 88 1.55 -0.71 -6.17
CA ILE A 88 2.74 -1.58 -6.28
C ILE A 88 3.09 -2.32 -4.98
N GLY A 89 2.28 -2.19 -3.95
CA GLY A 89 2.47 -2.74 -2.62
C GLY A 89 2.80 -1.66 -1.58
N HIS A 90 2.94 -2.10 -0.34
CA HIS A 90 3.24 -1.22 0.79
C HIS A 90 4.64 -1.52 1.32
N ARG A 91 5.34 -0.47 1.69
CA ARG A 91 6.60 -0.53 2.42
C ARG A 91 6.47 0.39 3.65
N PRO A 92 6.59 -0.13 4.87
CA PRO A 92 6.50 0.70 6.05
C PRO A 92 7.72 1.64 6.15
N ASN A 93 7.51 2.86 6.64
CA ASN A 93 8.57 3.85 6.83
C ASN A 93 9.28 3.62 8.18
N THR A 94 9.95 2.50 8.30
CA THR A 94 10.54 1.99 9.55
C THR A 94 12.06 1.88 9.50
N GLU A 95 12.69 2.26 8.40
CA GLU A 95 14.14 2.17 8.20
C GLU A 95 14.93 2.90 9.28
N ILE A 96 14.39 4.01 9.80
CA ILE A 96 15.00 4.78 10.89
C ILE A 96 15.14 4.00 12.20
N PHE A 97 14.39 2.91 12.39
CA PHE A 97 14.44 2.05 13.57
C PHE A 97 15.27 0.79 13.36
N ALA A 98 15.88 0.61 12.17
CA ALA A 98 16.73 -0.55 11.89
C ALA A 98 17.90 -0.63 12.86
N GLY A 99 18.08 -1.81 13.45
CA GLY A 99 19.10 -2.05 14.47
C GLY A 99 18.77 -1.51 15.87
N GLN A 100 17.64 -0.83 16.06
CA GLN A 100 17.17 -0.33 17.35
C GLN A 100 15.98 -1.13 17.91
N LEU A 101 15.11 -1.60 17.01
CA LEU A 101 13.92 -2.41 17.35
C LEU A 101 13.96 -3.74 16.61
N GLU A 102 13.35 -4.76 17.20
CA GLU A 102 13.12 -6.02 16.50
C GLU A 102 12.12 -5.81 15.35
N MET A 103 12.51 -6.29 14.16
CA MET A 103 11.73 -6.09 12.95
C MET A 103 11.69 -7.38 12.11
N LYS A 104 10.59 -7.56 11.38
CA LYS A 104 10.44 -8.63 10.40
C LYS A 104 9.89 -8.08 9.08
N ASN A 105 10.61 -8.29 7.97
CA ASN A 105 10.22 -7.79 6.65
C ASN A 105 9.96 -6.27 6.61
N GLY A 106 10.68 -5.50 7.43
CA GLY A 106 10.51 -4.06 7.55
C GLY A 106 9.44 -3.62 8.55
N TYR A 107 8.63 -4.51 9.11
CA TYR A 107 7.61 -4.17 10.12
C TYR A 107 8.16 -4.34 11.53
N ILE A 108 7.78 -3.43 12.42
CA ILE A 108 8.15 -3.49 13.84
C ILE A 108 7.38 -4.63 14.49
N ILE A 109 8.10 -5.48 15.22
CA ILE A 109 7.50 -6.58 16.00
C ILE A 109 6.97 -6.00 17.31
N THR A 110 5.70 -6.30 17.62
CA THR A 110 5.08 -6.00 18.90
C THR A 110 4.80 -7.26 19.69
N LYS A 111 4.68 -7.15 21.00
CA LYS A 111 4.31 -8.26 21.87
C LYS A 111 2.83 -8.56 21.67
N CYS A 112 2.47 -9.79 21.33
CA CYS A 112 1.09 -10.24 21.39
C CYS A 112 0.79 -10.61 22.86
N GLY A 113 -0.11 -9.86 23.53
CA GLY A 113 -0.37 -10.08 24.94
C GLY A 113 -1.84 -10.28 25.25
N LEU A 114 -2.20 -11.35 25.94
CA LEU A 114 -3.49 -11.51 26.60
C LEU A 114 -3.60 -10.62 27.85
N ASP A 115 -2.44 -10.26 28.45
CA ASP A 115 -2.36 -9.51 29.69
C ASP A 115 -2.06 -8.01 29.49
N GLY A 116 -2.26 -7.49 28.26
CA GLY A 116 -1.91 -6.13 27.87
C GLY A 116 -0.49 -6.02 27.31
N GLY A 117 -0.06 -4.79 26.99
CA GLY A 117 1.24 -4.54 26.37
C GLY A 117 1.35 -5.03 24.92
N ALA A 118 0.23 -5.24 24.26
CA ALA A 118 0.19 -5.80 22.89
C ALA A 118 0.92 -4.93 21.86
N THR A 119 1.09 -3.65 22.13
CA THR A 119 1.79 -2.69 21.27
C THR A 119 3.24 -2.43 21.67
N ALA A 120 3.69 -3.00 22.81
CA ALA A 120 5.07 -2.86 23.26
C ALA A 120 6.05 -3.50 22.28
N THR A 121 7.16 -2.81 22.00
CA THR A 121 8.24 -3.29 21.13
C THR A 121 9.33 -4.00 21.95
N SER A 122 10.44 -4.34 21.29
CA SER A 122 11.63 -4.91 21.95
C SER A 122 12.33 -3.91 22.91
N ALA A 123 12.10 -2.60 22.73
CA ALA A 123 12.67 -1.56 23.59
C ALA A 123 11.65 -1.11 24.64
N PRO A 124 11.99 -1.08 25.95
CA PRO A 124 11.11 -0.60 27.00
C PRO A 124 10.67 0.86 26.76
N GLY A 125 9.37 1.13 26.95
CA GLY A 125 8.80 2.47 26.77
C GLY A 125 8.59 2.87 25.30
N VAL A 126 8.83 1.96 24.35
CA VAL A 126 8.56 2.17 22.93
C VAL A 126 7.42 1.28 22.49
N PHE A 127 6.42 1.87 21.86
CA PHE A 127 5.19 1.21 21.40
C PHE A 127 5.02 1.44 19.91
N ALA A 128 4.45 0.46 19.18
CA ALA A 128 4.18 0.57 17.75
C ALA A 128 2.72 0.25 17.43
N ALA A 129 2.12 1.05 16.56
CA ALA A 129 0.74 0.92 16.14
C ALA A 129 0.55 1.28 14.66
N GLY A 130 -0.55 0.86 14.07
CA GLY A 130 -0.86 1.12 12.68
C GLY A 130 0.00 0.36 11.68
N ASP A 131 0.15 0.91 10.49
CA ASP A 131 0.78 0.25 9.35
C ASP A 131 2.27 -0.10 9.56
N VAL A 132 2.94 0.50 10.52
CA VAL A 132 4.34 0.16 10.85
C VAL A 132 4.50 -1.21 11.50
N GLN A 133 3.43 -1.77 12.09
CA GLN A 133 3.38 -3.10 12.67
C GLN A 133 2.34 -4.01 12.02
N ASP A 134 1.24 -3.45 11.47
CA ASP A 134 0.19 -4.22 10.81
C ASP A 134 0.54 -4.48 9.33
N HIS A 135 1.14 -5.63 9.05
CA HIS A 135 1.45 -6.06 7.69
C HIS A 135 0.31 -6.81 6.99
N VAL A 136 -0.80 -7.06 7.69
CA VAL A 136 -1.92 -7.90 7.23
C VAL A 136 -3.09 -7.05 6.77
N TYR A 137 -3.69 -6.29 7.66
CA TYR A 137 -4.96 -5.59 7.42
C TYR A 137 -4.74 -4.20 6.82
N ARG A 138 -3.89 -3.37 7.44
CA ARG A 138 -3.54 -2.01 6.96
C ARG A 138 -4.76 -1.16 6.65
N GLN A 139 -5.71 -1.14 7.60
CA GLN A 139 -6.93 -0.37 7.50
C GLN A 139 -6.94 0.77 8.50
N ALA A 140 -7.58 1.89 8.13
CA ALA A 140 -7.68 3.06 9.03
C ALA A 140 -8.28 2.69 10.40
N VAL A 141 -9.28 1.82 10.44
CA VAL A 141 -9.92 1.38 11.68
C VAL A 141 -9.00 0.51 12.53
N THR A 142 -8.19 -0.38 11.93
CA THR A 142 -7.20 -1.19 12.68
C THR A 142 -6.06 -0.32 13.19
N SER A 143 -5.66 0.69 12.43
CA SER A 143 -4.66 1.67 12.86
C SER A 143 -5.16 2.52 14.02
N ALA A 144 -6.42 2.98 13.98
CA ALA A 144 -7.04 3.70 15.08
C ALA A 144 -7.15 2.83 16.35
N GLY A 145 -7.57 1.57 16.20
CA GLY A 145 -7.67 0.62 17.31
C GLY A 145 -6.32 0.34 17.97
N SER A 146 -5.30 0.01 17.17
CA SER A 146 -3.94 -0.21 17.69
C SER A 146 -3.32 1.06 18.27
N GLY A 147 -3.63 2.24 17.71
CA GLY A 147 -3.22 3.53 18.27
C GLY A 147 -3.80 3.79 19.67
N CYS A 148 -5.08 3.48 19.87
CA CYS A 148 -5.72 3.53 21.18
C CYS A 148 -5.03 2.57 22.18
N MET A 149 -4.76 1.34 21.74
CA MET A 149 -4.05 0.35 22.56
C MET A 149 -2.64 0.84 22.95
N ALA A 150 -1.91 1.45 22.01
CA ALA A 150 -0.57 1.98 22.28
C ALA A 150 -0.59 3.13 23.31
N ALA A 151 -1.60 4.00 23.24
CA ALA A 151 -1.78 5.05 24.22
C ALA A 151 -2.03 4.51 25.64
N LEU A 152 -2.88 3.49 25.77
CA LEU A 152 -3.15 2.81 27.04
C LEU A 152 -1.94 2.05 27.57
N ASP A 153 -1.19 1.38 26.70
CA ASP A 153 0.05 0.68 27.08
C ASP A 153 1.12 1.68 27.53
N ALA A 154 1.24 2.83 26.88
CA ALA A 154 2.15 3.91 27.29
C ALA A 154 1.75 4.50 28.64
N GLN A 155 0.46 4.73 28.88
CA GLN A 155 -0.03 5.21 30.19
C GLN A 155 0.35 4.23 31.31
N LYS A 156 0.06 2.94 31.16
CA LYS A 156 0.41 1.92 32.14
C LYS A 156 1.92 1.83 32.38
N TYR A 157 2.72 1.96 31.32
CA TYR A 157 4.17 1.99 31.45
C TYR A 157 4.63 3.18 32.32
N LEU A 158 4.11 4.38 32.06
CA LEU A 158 4.45 5.56 32.85
C LEU A 158 4.01 5.43 34.31
N GLU A 159 2.81 4.88 34.56
CA GLU A 159 2.31 4.60 35.93
C GLU A 159 3.22 3.60 36.64
N SER A 160 3.79 2.62 35.95
CA SER A 160 4.73 1.64 36.53
C SER A 160 6.10 2.23 36.90
N LEU A 161 6.45 3.38 36.34
CA LEU A 161 7.69 4.12 36.64
C LEU A 161 7.50 5.12 37.78
N ALA A 162 6.26 5.42 38.17
CA ALA A 162 5.98 6.31 39.28
C ALA A 162 6.42 5.65 40.60
N PRO A 163 7.07 6.41 41.54
CA PRO A 163 7.55 5.88 42.80
C PRO A 163 6.41 5.53 43.77
#